data_b3521a0926d42b8e2fbac5acfbb165a9
#
_entry.id   b3521a0926d42b8e2fbac5acfbb165a9
#
_cell.length_a   1.000
_cell.length_b   1.000
_cell.length_c   1.000
_cell.angle_alpha   90.00
_cell.angle_beta   90.00
_cell.angle_gamma   90.00
#
_symmetry.space_group_name_H-M   'P 1'
#
loop_
_entity.id
_entity.type
_entity.pdbx_description
1 polymer ?
#
loop_
_entity_poly.entity_id
_entity_poly.type
_entity_poly.pdbx_seq_one_letter_code
_entity_poly.pdbx_strand_id
1 'polypeptide(L)' 'MSKYIINLDLHGGDFAPQSVLQGALIAQTKNPSINFNLHSDRYIYENLNHHFQSYLITLNGYNLKIL' A
#
# COMPACT_ATOMS: atom_id res chain seq x y z
N MET A 1 0.31 -6.79 17.43
CA MET A 1 -0.58 -5.61 17.42
C MET A 1 0.13 -4.44 16.77
N SER A 2 -0.52 -3.75 15.86
CA SER A 2 0.08 -2.59 15.21
C SER A 2 0.04 -1.39 16.15
N LYS A 3 1.14 -0.64 16.19
CA LYS A 3 1.24 0.58 16.99
C LYS A 3 0.94 1.82 16.18
N TYR A 4 1.14 1.77 14.88
CA TYR A 4 1.03 2.92 14.00
C TYR A 4 0.19 2.55 12.79
N ILE A 5 -0.68 3.46 12.40
CA ILE A 5 -1.45 3.34 11.16
C ILE A 5 -1.12 4.55 10.29
N ILE A 6 -0.59 4.28 9.11
CA ILE A 6 -0.18 5.33 8.17
C ILE A 6 -1.10 5.29 6.96
N ASN A 7 -1.67 6.44 6.63
CA ASN A 7 -2.50 6.58 5.44
C ASN A 7 -1.61 6.90 4.24
N LEU A 8 -1.73 6.09 3.19
CA LEU A 8 -0.99 6.28 1.95
C LEU A 8 -1.95 6.46 0.79
N ASP A 9 -1.67 7.47 -0.03
CA ASP A 9 -2.39 7.73 -1.26
C ASP A 9 -1.67 7.01 -2.41
N LEU A 10 -2.34 6.04 -3.02
CA LEU A 10 -1.77 5.27 -4.12
C LEU A 10 -1.74 6.05 -5.44
N HIS A 11 -2.24 7.28 -5.44
CA HIS A 11 -2.18 8.16 -6.61
C HIS A 11 -0.96 9.08 -6.58
N GLY A 12 -0.24 9.14 -5.47
CA GLY A 12 0.81 10.14 -5.26
C GLY A 12 2.08 9.86 -6.04
N GLY A 13 2.47 10.81 -6.88
CA GLY A 13 3.75 10.79 -7.59
C GLY A 13 3.68 10.19 -8.99
N ASP A 14 4.78 10.36 -9.73
CA ASP A 14 4.86 10.00 -11.14
C ASP A 14 4.90 8.49 -11.38
N PHE A 15 5.34 7.73 -10.39
CA PHE A 15 5.49 6.28 -10.49
C PHE A 15 4.52 5.52 -9.61
N ALA A 16 3.44 6.18 -9.20
CA ALA A 16 2.40 5.55 -8.42
C ALA A 16 1.63 4.53 -9.30
N PRO A 17 1.12 3.47 -8.72
CA PRO A 17 1.20 3.12 -7.31
C PRO A 17 2.46 2.34 -6.92
N GLN A 18 3.29 1.97 -7.87
CA GLN A 18 4.40 1.06 -7.65
C GLN A 18 5.40 1.61 -6.62
N SER A 19 5.83 2.86 -6.77
CA SER A 19 6.81 3.44 -5.85
C SER A 19 6.25 3.56 -4.44
N VAL A 20 4.97 3.89 -4.31
CA VAL A 20 4.31 3.97 -3.02
C VAL A 20 4.28 2.61 -2.33
N LEU A 21 3.91 1.56 -3.07
CA LEU A 21 3.85 0.21 -2.54
C LEU A 21 5.23 -0.31 -2.15
N GLN A 22 6.25 -0.03 -2.97
CA GLN A 22 7.62 -0.40 -2.63
C GLN A 22 8.09 0.30 -1.36
N GLY A 23 7.80 1.59 -1.24
CA GLY A 23 8.14 2.35 -0.05
C GLY A 23 7.45 1.82 1.19
N ALA A 24 6.17 1.47 1.07
CA ALA A 24 5.41 0.88 2.18
C ALA A 24 6.02 -0.44 2.62
N LEU A 25 6.40 -1.29 1.67
CA LEU A 25 7.00 -2.59 1.98
C LEU A 25 8.34 -2.42 2.70
N ILE A 26 9.18 -1.51 2.23
CA ILE A 26 10.47 -1.23 2.86
C ILE A 26 10.25 -0.72 4.29
N ALA A 27 9.32 0.22 4.46
CA ALA A 27 9.06 0.79 5.78
C ALA A 27 8.55 -0.27 6.76
N GLN A 28 7.65 -1.14 6.32
CA GLN A 28 7.11 -2.19 7.18
C GLN A 28 8.14 -3.25 7.50
N THR A 29 9.06 -3.54 6.57
CA THR A 29 10.16 -4.46 6.83
C THR A 29 11.06 -3.95 7.95
N LYS A 30 11.30 -2.64 7.97
CA LYS A 30 12.11 -2.02 9.01
C LYS A 30 11.37 -1.83 10.33
N ASN A 31 10.05 -1.70 10.26
CA ASN A 31 9.22 -1.48 11.44
C ASN A 31 7.91 -2.26 11.30
N PRO A 32 7.88 -3.53 11.74
CA PRO A 32 6.70 -4.38 11.60
C PRO A 32 5.47 -3.91 12.37
N SER A 33 5.61 -2.91 13.24
CA SER A 33 4.48 -2.34 13.97
C SER A 33 3.62 -1.38 13.13
N ILE A 34 4.07 -1.06 11.92
CA ILE A 34 3.34 -0.16 11.03
C ILE A 34 2.29 -0.95 10.25
N ASN A 35 1.05 -0.46 10.26
CA ASN A 35 0.00 -0.88 9.34
C ASN A 35 -0.34 0.27 8.41
N PHE A 36 -0.84 -0.06 7.23
CA PHE A 36 -1.16 0.95 6.23
C PHE A 36 -2.64 0.96 5.91
N ASN A 37 -3.21 2.16 5.76
CA ASN A 37 -4.46 2.37 5.06
C ASN A 37 -4.11 2.87 3.66
N LEU A 38 -4.33 2.02 2.66
CA LEU A 38 -4.02 2.35 1.27
C LEU A 38 -5.27 2.93 0.62
N HIS A 39 -5.18 4.16 0.16
CA HIS A 39 -6.29 4.87 -0.47
C HIS A 39 -6.12 4.86 -1.98
N SER A 40 -7.14 4.41 -2.68
CA SER A 40 -7.09 4.20 -4.12
C SER A 40 -8.42 4.55 -4.76
N ASP A 41 -8.41 4.91 -6.05
CA ASP A 41 -9.64 4.92 -6.83
C ASP A 41 -9.90 3.53 -7.41
N ARG A 42 -11.06 3.38 -8.06
CA ARG A 42 -11.44 2.08 -8.60
C ARG A 42 -10.50 1.63 -9.72
N TYR A 43 -10.05 2.54 -10.54
CA TYR A 43 -9.15 2.20 -11.65
C TYR A 43 -7.84 1.63 -11.15
N ILE A 44 -7.21 2.30 -10.19
CA ILE A 44 -5.97 1.80 -9.60
C ILE A 44 -6.21 0.49 -8.87
N TYR A 45 -7.33 0.38 -8.13
CA TYR A 45 -7.67 -0.84 -7.42
C TYR A 45 -7.75 -2.05 -8.36
N GLU A 46 -8.41 -1.89 -9.51
CA GLU A 46 -8.52 -2.97 -10.49
C GLU A 46 -7.15 -3.34 -11.05
N ASN A 47 -6.29 -2.36 -11.30
CA ASN A 47 -4.96 -2.63 -11.81
C ASN A 47 -4.04 -3.26 -10.76
N LEU A 48 -4.24 -2.97 -9.48
CA LEU A 48 -3.46 -3.57 -8.41
C LEU A 48 -3.54 -5.10 -8.45
N ASN A 49 -4.72 -5.63 -8.70
CA ASN A 49 -4.92 -7.07 -8.71
C ASN A 49 -4.18 -7.75 -9.85
N HIS A 50 -3.91 -7.03 -10.94
CA HIS A 50 -3.25 -7.60 -12.10
C HIS A 50 -1.73 -7.41 -12.09
N HIS A 51 -1.28 -6.26 -11.62
CA HIS A 51 0.12 -5.86 -11.79
C HIS A 51 0.90 -5.76 -10.48
N PHE A 52 0.22 -5.54 -9.36
CA PHE A 52 0.88 -5.24 -8.09
C PHE A 52 0.47 -6.18 -6.96
N GLN A 53 -0.15 -7.31 -7.29
CA GLN A 53 -0.61 -8.27 -6.30
C GLN A 53 0.54 -8.79 -5.43
N SER A 54 1.73 -8.95 -6.01
CA SER A 54 2.89 -9.43 -5.27
C SER A 54 3.28 -8.49 -4.12
N TYR A 55 3.15 -7.19 -4.34
CA TYR A 55 3.41 -6.23 -3.27
C TYR A 55 2.36 -6.33 -2.16
N LEU A 56 1.10 -6.47 -2.54
CA LEU A 56 0.00 -6.55 -1.58
C LEU A 56 0.08 -7.82 -0.74
N ILE A 57 0.44 -8.94 -1.35
CA ILE A 57 0.59 -10.21 -0.64
C ILE A 57 1.72 -10.12 0.39
N THR A 58 2.79 -9.41 0.04
CA THR A 58 3.95 -9.30 0.91
C THR A 58 3.72 -8.31 2.06
N LEU A 59 2.89 -7.28 1.83
CA LEU A 59 2.52 -6.35 2.90
C LEU A 59 1.71 -7.07 3.96
N ASN A 60 2.08 -6.83 5.20
CA ASN A 60 1.44 -7.43 6.35
C ASN A 60 0.72 -6.36 7.16
N GLY A 61 -0.60 -6.51 7.32
CA GLY A 61 -1.37 -5.52 8.08
C GLY A 61 -1.66 -4.25 7.30
N TYR A 62 -2.42 -4.35 6.22
CA TYR A 62 -2.90 -3.18 5.49
C TYR A 62 -4.41 -3.24 5.32
N ASN A 63 -5.02 -2.08 5.10
CA ASN A 63 -6.41 -1.96 4.68
C ASN A 63 -6.45 -1.21 3.36
N LEU A 64 -7.27 -1.67 2.43
CA LEU A 64 -7.43 -1.01 1.14
C LEU A 64 -8.78 -0.31 1.12
N LYS A 65 -8.75 1.00 0.87
CA LYS A 65 -9.96 1.83 0.83
C LYS A 65 -10.12 2.43 -0.57
N ILE A 66 -11.30 2.24 -1.15
CA ILE A 66 -11.62 2.77 -2.47
C ILE A 66 -12.39 4.07 -2.30
N LEU A 67 -11.91 5.10 -2.95
CA LEU A 67 -12.53 6.43 -2.93
C LEU A 67 -13.70 6.53 -3.90
#